data_29a601a69ebce156f7c974fa68465bcd
#
_entry.id   29a601a69ebce156f7c974fa68465bcd
#
_cell.length_a   1.000
_cell.length_b   1.000
_cell.length_c   1.000
_cell.angle_alpha   90.00
_cell.angle_beta   90.00
_cell.angle_gamma   90.00
#
_symmetry.space_group_name_H-M   'P 1'
#
loop_
_entity.id
_entity.type
_entity.pdbx_description
1 polymer ?
#
loop_
_entity_poly.entity_id
_entity_poly.type
_entity_poly.pdbx_seq_one_letter_code
_entity_poly.pdbx_strand_id
1 'polypeptide(L)'
;YRRQRQMCIRDRYLTKWLVGVVANAMNDLGCQNHVCLVLTGEQGKFKTTWLDNLCPRSLASYLFTGKIDPQNKDVLTLVAEYLFINIDDQLKALNKRDENELKNLITAPSVKYRRPYDVYIEEYPHLASFMASVNGNDFLTDPTGSRRFLPFEVLSIDIDRAIWVNMDRVYAEARTLLSNGFRYWFDDAEIEELHRGN
;
A
#
# COMPACT_ATOMS: atom_id res chain seq x y z
N TYR A 1 -19.89 -11.81 18.37
CA TYR A 1 -18.55 -12.44 18.59
C TYR A 1 -17.74 -12.52 17.30
N ARG A 2 -18.33 -12.95 16.16
CA ARG A 2 -17.66 -13.05 14.84
C ARG A 2 -17.30 -11.68 14.27
N ARG A 3 -18.20 -10.68 14.35
CA ARG A 3 -17.94 -9.29 13.91
C ARG A 3 -16.86 -8.59 14.74
N GLN A 4 -16.81 -8.80 16.06
CA GLN A 4 -15.77 -8.23 16.92
C GLN A 4 -14.39 -8.84 16.61
N ARG A 5 -14.31 -10.14 16.35
CA ARG A 5 -13.05 -10.80 15.94
C ARG A 5 -12.53 -10.27 14.60
N GLN A 6 -13.41 -10.05 13.61
CA GLN A 6 -13.04 -9.50 12.32
C GLN A 6 -12.54 -8.05 12.41
N MET A 7 -13.14 -7.22 13.27
CA MET A 7 -12.66 -5.86 13.52
C MET A 7 -11.25 -5.86 14.12
N CYS A 8 -10.98 -6.67 15.13
CA CYS A 8 -9.65 -6.76 15.74
C CYS A 8 -8.56 -7.24 14.76
N ILE A 9 -8.90 -8.14 13.83
CA ILE A 9 -7.97 -8.63 12.81
C ILE A 9 -7.66 -7.54 11.81
N ARG A 10 -8.67 -6.84 11.29
CA ARG A 10 -8.52 -5.74 10.34
C ARG A 10 -7.72 -4.59 10.94
N ASP A 11 -8.00 -4.22 12.18
CA ASP A 11 -7.25 -3.17 12.89
C ASP A 11 -5.77 -3.55 13.04
N ARG A 12 -5.50 -4.80 13.40
CA ARG A 12 -4.13 -5.31 13.51
C ARG A 12 -3.39 -5.27 12.17
N TYR A 13 -4.04 -5.64 11.08
CA TYR A 13 -3.44 -5.69 9.76
C TYR A 13 -3.21 -4.28 9.19
N LEU A 14 -4.15 -3.36 9.41
CA LEU A 14 -3.94 -1.96 9.06
C LEU A 14 -2.78 -1.36 9.87
N THR A 15 -2.69 -1.66 11.16
CA THR A 15 -1.57 -1.23 12.01
C THR A 15 -0.24 -1.76 11.47
N LYS A 16 -0.17 -3.04 11.09
CA LYS A 16 1.02 -3.61 10.46
C LYS A 16 1.42 -2.88 9.18
N TRP A 17 0.47 -2.57 8.33
CA TRP A 17 0.75 -1.84 7.10
C TRP A 17 1.28 -0.42 7.39
N LEU A 18 0.67 0.31 8.33
CA LEU A 18 1.11 1.65 8.73
C LEU A 18 2.52 1.64 9.35
N VAL A 19 2.82 0.66 10.19
CA VAL A 19 4.19 0.48 10.72
C VAL A 19 5.16 0.13 9.60
N GLY A 20 4.73 -0.69 8.63
CA GLY A 20 5.48 -1.00 7.42
C GLY A 20 5.81 0.22 6.57
N VAL A 21 4.90 1.20 6.49
CA VAL A 21 5.14 2.50 5.82
C VAL A 21 6.33 3.23 6.47
N VAL A 22 6.35 3.31 7.79
CA VAL A 22 7.45 3.96 8.54
C VAL A 22 8.75 3.18 8.35
N ALA A 23 8.71 1.85 8.48
CA ALA A 23 9.89 1.00 8.30
C ALA A 23 10.49 1.16 6.90
N ASN A 24 9.64 1.22 5.88
CA ASN A 24 10.06 1.37 4.49
C ASN A 24 10.66 2.75 4.21
N ALA A 25 10.05 3.80 4.74
CA ALA A 25 10.52 5.18 4.58
C ALA A 25 11.85 5.46 5.30
N MET A 26 12.14 4.74 6.37
CA MET A 26 13.33 4.95 7.21
C MET A 26 14.49 3.99 6.92
N ASN A 27 14.31 3.04 6.01
CA ASN A 27 15.31 2.01 5.72
C ASN A 27 15.72 2.05 4.24
N ASP A 28 16.98 2.35 4.00
CA ASP A 28 17.57 2.38 2.65
C ASP A 28 18.01 0.98 2.16
N LEU A 29 17.90 -0.04 3.00
CA LEU A 29 18.35 -1.39 2.72
C LEU A 29 17.16 -2.34 2.49
N GLY A 30 16.75 -2.46 1.25
CA GLY A 30 15.67 -3.35 0.86
C GLY A 30 14.27 -2.76 1.07
N CYS A 31 13.26 -3.52 0.67
CA CYS A 31 11.86 -3.16 0.86
C CYS A 31 11.33 -3.75 2.17
N GLN A 32 10.71 -2.92 3.00
CA GLN A 32 10.17 -3.33 4.29
C GLN A 32 8.64 -3.50 4.28
N ASN A 33 7.93 -2.88 3.35
CA ASN A 33 6.47 -2.99 3.22
C ASN A 33 6.09 -3.77 1.95
N HIS A 34 5.90 -5.07 2.09
CA HIS A 34 5.72 -6.01 0.98
C HIS A 34 4.29 -6.16 0.50
N VAL A 35 3.34 -5.41 1.04
CA VAL A 35 1.93 -5.53 0.70
C VAL A 35 1.33 -4.20 0.26
N CYS A 36 0.45 -4.28 -0.73
CA CYS A 36 -0.38 -3.19 -1.18
C CYS A 36 -1.70 -3.21 -0.41
N LEU A 37 -2.02 -2.12 0.28
CA LEU A 37 -3.31 -1.95 0.94
C LEU A 37 -4.39 -1.69 -0.12
N VAL A 38 -5.41 -2.54 -0.20
CA VAL A 38 -6.46 -2.42 -1.21
C VAL A 38 -7.82 -2.19 -0.55
N LEU A 39 -8.50 -1.13 -0.94
CA LEU A 39 -9.90 -0.92 -0.58
C LEU A 39 -10.80 -1.34 -1.73
N THR A 40 -11.69 -2.29 -1.48
CA THR A 40 -12.69 -2.78 -2.43
C THR A 40 -14.09 -2.30 -2.03
N GLY A 41 -15.02 -2.28 -2.95
CA GLY A 41 -16.42 -1.91 -2.69
C GLY A 41 -16.99 -1.05 -3.79
N GLU A 42 -18.26 -0.64 -3.61
CA GLU A 42 -19.00 0.16 -4.60
C GLU A 42 -18.29 1.48 -4.94
N GLN A 43 -18.50 1.96 -6.14
CA GLN A 43 -18.06 3.28 -6.58
C GLN A 43 -18.71 4.39 -5.73
N GLY A 44 -18.01 5.51 -5.56
CA GLY A 44 -18.53 6.67 -4.83
C GLY A 44 -18.45 6.55 -3.29
N LYS A 45 -17.75 5.57 -2.76
CA LYS A 45 -17.54 5.37 -1.31
C LYS A 45 -16.28 6.06 -0.75
N PHE A 46 -15.74 7.04 -1.45
CA PHE A 46 -14.56 7.81 -1.01
C PHE A 46 -13.28 6.99 -0.73
N LYS A 47 -13.13 5.82 -1.34
CA LYS A 47 -11.97 4.95 -1.12
C LYS A 47 -10.65 5.63 -1.45
N THR A 48 -10.55 6.23 -2.63
CA THR A 48 -9.34 6.93 -3.10
C THR A 48 -8.99 8.10 -2.19
N THR A 49 -9.99 8.90 -1.79
CA THR A 49 -9.81 10.05 -0.89
C THR A 49 -9.34 9.59 0.49
N TRP A 50 -9.91 8.52 1.02
CA TRP A 50 -9.51 7.97 2.31
C TRP A 50 -8.06 7.48 2.28
N LEU A 51 -7.66 6.80 1.21
CA LEU A 51 -6.27 6.35 1.01
C LEU A 51 -5.32 7.54 0.90
N ASP A 52 -5.68 8.58 0.14
CA ASP A 52 -4.86 9.79 0.04
C ASP A 52 -4.64 10.46 1.39
N ASN A 53 -5.65 10.44 2.27
CA ASN A 53 -5.55 10.98 3.62
C ASN A 53 -4.65 10.17 4.56
N LEU A 54 -4.21 8.99 4.20
CA LEU A 54 -3.16 8.26 4.93
C LEU A 54 -1.79 8.95 4.80
N CYS A 55 -1.59 9.76 3.78
CA CYS A 55 -0.42 10.61 3.66
C CYS A 55 -0.57 11.86 4.52
N PRO A 56 0.35 12.16 5.43
CA PRO A 56 0.35 13.41 6.16
C PRO A 56 0.36 14.62 5.22
N ARG A 57 -0.35 15.69 5.57
CA ARG A 57 -0.42 16.91 4.75
C ARG A 57 0.95 17.54 4.50
N SER A 58 1.85 17.47 5.47
CA SER A 58 3.24 17.92 5.35
C SER A 58 4.05 17.16 4.31
N LEU A 59 3.61 15.94 3.93
CA LEU A 59 4.26 15.06 2.97
C LEU A 59 3.48 14.91 1.66
N ALA A 60 2.53 15.80 1.37
CA ALA A 60 1.64 15.70 0.22
C ALA A 60 2.39 15.63 -1.12
N SER A 61 3.58 16.24 -1.23
CA SER A 61 4.44 16.14 -2.42
C SER A 61 5.05 14.74 -2.64
N TYR A 62 4.97 13.87 -1.66
CA TYR A 62 5.44 12.48 -1.72
C TYR A 62 4.30 11.46 -1.90
N LEU A 63 3.11 11.94 -2.21
CA LEU A 63 1.96 11.13 -2.59
C LEU A 63 1.75 11.18 -4.10
N PHE A 64 1.70 10.01 -4.72
CA PHE A 64 1.23 9.85 -6.10
C PHE A 64 -0.12 9.15 -6.07
N THR A 65 -1.12 9.72 -6.76
CA THR A 65 -2.43 9.12 -6.95
C THR A 65 -2.77 9.10 -8.43
N GLY A 66 -3.09 7.94 -8.96
CA GLY A 66 -3.45 7.81 -10.37
C GLY A 66 -3.22 6.41 -10.90
N LYS A 67 -3.09 6.33 -12.21
CA LYS A 67 -2.78 5.09 -12.92
C LYS A 67 -1.29 4.97 -13.18
N ILE A 68 -0.78 3.76 -13.13
CA ILE A 68 0.61 3.44 -13.44
C ILE A 68 0.68 2.47 -14.62
N ASP A 69 1.77 2.52 -15.36
CA ASP A 69 2.13 1.52 -16.36
C ASP A 69 3.32 0.70 -15.83
N PRO A 70 3.08 -0.54 -15.34
CA PRO A 70 4.14 -1.36 -14.76
C PRO A 70 5.26 -1.71 -15.75
N GLN A 71 5.02 -1.58 -17.06
CA GLN A 71 6.01 -1.83 -18.10
C GLN A 71 6.88 -0.61 -18.41
N ASN A 72 6.42 0.59 -18.03
CA ASN A 72 7.16 1.82 -18.24
C ASN A 72 8.24 1.99 -17.17
N LYS A 73 9.46 2.26 -17.59
CA LYS A 73 10.60 2.51 -16.67
C LYS A 73 10.39 3.71 -15.75
N ASP A 74 9.53 4.66 -16.14
CA ASP A 74 9.22 5.84 -15.32
C ASP A 74 8.56 5.48 -13.98
N VAL A 75 7.91 4.31 -13.90
CA VAL A 75 7.35 3.81 -12.64
C VAL A 75 8.42 3.57 -11.57
N LEU A 76 9.65 3.26 -11.96
CA LEU A 76 10.77 3.08 -11.03
C LEU A 76 11.10 4.37 -10.27
N THR A 77 10.95 5.51 -10.92
CA THR A 77 11.10 6.83 -10.29
C THR A 77 10.08 7.04 -9.19
N LEU A 78 8.81 6.61 -9.41
CA LEU A 78 7.77 6.70 -8.39
C LEU A 78 8.14 5.90 -7.14
N VAL A 79 8.66 4.69 -7.31
CA VAL A 79 9.05 3.81 -6.20
C VAL A 79 10.18 4.40 -5.35
N ALA A 80 11.12 5.11 -5.97
CA ALA A 80 12.27 5.72 -5.29
C ALA A 80 12.00 7.11 -4.71
N GLU A 81 11.11 7.89 -5.31
CA GLU A 81 10.94 9.32 -5.01
C GLU A 81 9.65 9.63 -4.23
N TYR A 82 8.70 8.70 -4.19
CA TYR A 82 7.46 8.86 -3.44
C TYR A 82 7.44 7.97 -2.19
N LEU A 83 6.70 8.39 -1.17
CA LEU A 83 6.44 7.58 0.04
C LEU A 83 5.13 6.79 -0.09
N PHE A 84 4.18 7.31 -0.86
CA PHE A 84 2.88 6.68 -1.08
C PHE A 84 2.55 6.65 -2.56
N ILE A 85 2.16 5.49 -3.06
CA ILE A 85 1.62 5.30 -4.41
C ILE A 85 0.22 4.75 -4.27
N ASN A 86 -0.78 5.58 -4.62
CA ASN A 86 -2.20 5.21 -4.60
C ASN A 86 -2.67 4.92 -6.03
N ILE A 87 -2.86 3.65 -6.34
CA ILE A 87 -3.32 3.17 -7.64
C ILE A 87 -4.84 3.25 -7.69
N ASP A 88 -5.37 4.16 -8.52
CA ASP A 88 -6.79 4.48 -8.58
C ASP A 88 -7.52 3.61 -9.61
N ASP A 89 -8.35 2.68 -9.12
CA ASP A 89 -9.27 1.83 -9.89
C ASP A 89 -8.65 1.19 -11.15
N GLN A 90 -7.46 0.64 -11.00
CA GLN A 90 -6.71 0.07 -12.13
C GLN A 90 -6.46 -1.44 -11.99
N LEU A 91 -6.42 -1.99 -10.78
CA LEU A 91 -5.94 -3.37 -10.55
C LEU A 91 -6.74 -4.43 -11.31
N LYS A 92 -8.05 -4.24 -11.45
CA LYS A 92 -8.91 -5.18 -12.21
C LYS A 92 -8.68 -5.15 -13.71
N ALA A 93 -8.16 -4.06 -14.24
CA ALA A 93 -7.90 -3.88 -15.67
C ALA A 93 -6.51 -4.40 -16.10
N LEU A 94 -5.64 -4.77 -15.17
CA LEU A 94 -4.32 -5.29 -15.47
C LEU A 94 -4.41 -6.69 -16.08
N ASN A 95 -3.66 -6.90 -17.16
CA ASN A 95 -3.42 -8.24 -17.66
C ASN A 95 -2.46 -9.01 -16.75
N LYS A 96 -2.30 -10.31 -16.97
CA LYS A 96 -1.44 -11.16 -16.12
C LYS A 96 0.02 -10.70 -16.07
N ARG A 97 0.54 -10.19 -17.18
CA ARG A 97 1.91 -9.68 -17.27
C ARG A 97 2.09 -8.44 -16.42
N ASP A 98 1.21 -7.46 -16.56
CA ASP A 98 1.27 -6.18 -15.83
C ASP A 98 1.03 -6.41 -14.33
N GLU A 99 0.13 -7.32 -13.97
CA GLU A 99 -0.08 -7.73 -12.58
C GLU A 99 1.20 -8.32 -11.97
N ASN A 100 1.90 -9.19 -12.70
CA ASN A 100 3.16 -9.78 -12.22
C ASN A 100 4.26 -8.72 -12.07
N GLU A 101 4.36 -7.79 -13.03
CA GLU A 101 5.31 -6.67 -12.91
C GLU A 101 4.98 -5.77 -11.72
N LEU A 102 3.72 -5.47 -11.47
CA LEU A 102 3.30 -4.72 -10.28
C LEU A 102 3.68 -5.46 -8.99
N LYS A 103 3.45 -6.76 -8.92
CA LYS A 103 3.86 -7.59 -7.78
C LYS A 103 5.36 -7.54 -7.53
N ASN A 104 6.16 -7.52 -8.59
CA ASN A 104 7.61 -7.39 -8.49
C ASN A 104 8.01 -6.00 -7.98
N LEU A 105 7.35 -4.94 -8.44
CA LEU A 105 7.58 -3.57 -7.98
C LEU A 105 7.27 -3.41 -6.48
N ILE A 106 6.17 -3.97 -6.00
CA ILE A 106 5.75 -3.87 -4.59
C ILE A 106 6.83 -4.42 -3.65
N THR A 107 7.56 -5.45 -4.04
CA THR A 107 8.55 -6.12 -3.19
C THR A 107 10.01 -5.91 -3.64
N ALA A 108 10.25 -5.11 -4.67
CA ALA A 108 11.59 -4.86 -5.14
C ALA A 108 12.48 -4.26 -4.02
N PRO A 109 13.65 -4.83 -3.73
CA PRO A 109 14.52 -4.34 -2.67
C PRO A 109 15.12 -2.97 -2.98
N SER A 110 15.29 -2.66 -4.24
CA SER A 110 15.78 -1.40 -4.77
C SER A 110 15.30 -1.23 -6.21
N VAL A 111 15.50 -0.06 -6.78
CA VAL A 111 15.21 0.22 -8.17
C VAL A 111 16.41 0.84 -8.86
N LYS A 112 16.61 0.50 -10.14
CA LYS A 112 17.71 1.00 -10.96
C LYS A 112 17.16 1.74 -12.16
N TYR A 113 17.49 3.02 -12.26
CA TYR A 113 17.12 3.84 -13.42
C TYR A 113 18.11 4.97 -13.63
N ARG A 114 18.01 5.61 -14.78
CA ARG A 114 18.80 6.78 -15.13
C ARG A 114 17.90 8.02 -15.06
N ARG A 115 18.27 8.99 -14.25
CA ARG A 115 17.58 10.29 -14.21
C ARG A 115 17.75 11.03 -15.54
N PRO A 116 16.81 11.90 -15.92
CA PRO A 116 16.99 12.77 -17.09
C PRO A 116 18.32 13.50 -17.00
N TYR A 117 19.05 13.48 -18.12
CA TYR A 117 20.39 14.09 -18.29
C TYR A 117 21.57 13.39 -17.56
N ASP A 118 21.31 12.36 -16.77
CA ASP A 118 22.41 11.57 -16.17
C ASP A 118 23.04 10.62 -17.21
N VAL A 119 24.33 10.37 -17.03
CA VAL A 119 25.09 9.48 -17.92
C VAL A 119 24.93 8.02 -17.51
N TYR A 120 24.83 7.76 -16.20
CA TYR A 120 24.86 6.43 -15.63
C TYR A 120 23.51 6.00 -15.05
N ILE A 121 23.27 4.68 -15.05
CA ILE A 121 22.20 4.06 -14.29
C ILE A 121 22.67 3.94 -12.85
N GLU A 122 21.87 4.43 -11.91
CA GLU A 122 22.14 4.36 -10.49
C GLU A 122 21.07 3.52 -9.77
N GLU A 123 21.45 3.00 -8.61
CA GLU A 123 20.54 2.26 -7.73
C GLU A 123 19.99 3.18 -6.65
N TYR A 124 18.68 3.13 -6.46
CA TYR A 124 17.96 3.94 -5.48
C TYR A 124 17.18 3.04 -4.51
N PRO A 125 17.05 3.45 -3.24
CA PRO A 125 16.24 2.71 -2.29
C PRO A 125 14.76 2.70 -2.68
N HIS A 126 14.06 1.65 -2.29
CA HIS A 126 12.61 1.53 -2.39
C HIS A 126 11.98 2.21 -1.18
N LEU A 127 11.42 3.39 -1.33
CA LEU A 127 10.81 4.16 -0.24
C LEU A 127 9.28 4.10 -0.24
N ALA A 128 8.67 3.83 -1.39
CA ALA A 128 7.22 3.88 -1.56
C ALA A 128 6.49 2.70 -0.90
N SER A 129 5.36 3.00 -0.27
CA SER A 129 4.35 2.04 0.11
C SER A 129 3.16 2.12 -0.83
N PHE A 130 2.64 0.97 -1.24
CA PHE A 130 1.57 0.86 -2.23
C PHE A 130 0.21 0.75 -1.56
N MET A 131 -0.76 1.44 -2.14
CA MET A 131 -2.17 1.32 -1.82
C MET A 131 -3.00 1.45 -3.10
N ALA A 132 -4.21 0.91 -3.10
CA ALA A 132 -5.06 0.93 -4.27
C ALA A 132 -6.56 0.94 -3.90
N SER A 133 -7.36 1.53 -4.76
CA SER A 133 -8.81 1.43 -4.71
C SER A 133 -9.31 0.57 -5.87
N VAL A 134 -10.34 -0.25 -5.63
CA VAL A 134 -10.97 -1.11 -6.62
C VAL A 134 -12.49 -1.01 -6.49
N ASN A 135 -13.18 -0.80 -7.60
CA ASN A 135 -14.62 -0.84 -7.63
C ASN A 135 -15.12 -2.28 -7.79
N GLY A 136 -16.04 -2.70 -6.92
CA GLY A 136 -16.55 -4.08 -6.84
C GLY A 136 -15.81 -4.92 -5.80
N ASN A 137 -16.31 -6.15 -5.57
CA ASN A 137 -15.83 -7.03 -4.50
C ASN A 137 -15.12 -8.30 -5.04
N ASP A 138 -15.05 -8.46 -6.35
CA ASP A 138 -14.54 -9.63 -7.04
C ASP A 138 -13.06 -9.53 -7.45
N PHE A 139 -12.31 -8.66 -6.78
CA PHE A 139 -10.90 -8.40 -7.11
C PHE A 139 -9.98 -9.62 -6.90
N LEU A 140 -10.28 -10.47 -5.92
CA LEU A 140 -9.42 -11.59 -5.54
C LEU A 140 -10.02 -12.94 -5.94
N THR A 141 -10.09 -13.21 -7.22
CA THR A 141 -10.52 -14.52 -7.74
C THR A 141 -9.37 -15.54 -7.86
N ASP A 142 -8.12 -15.09 -7.79
CA ASP A 142 -6.93 -15.94 -7.86
C ASP A 142 -6.25 -16.10 -6.50
N PRO A 143 -6.38 -17.26 -5.81
CA PRO A 143 -5.76 -17.49 -4.51
C PRO A 143 -4.23 -17.58 -4.56
N THR A 144 -3.62 -17.77 -5.74
CA THR A 144 -2.16 -17.94 -5.85
C THR A 144 -1.39 -16.62 -5.96
N GLY A 145 -2.08 -15.52 -6.32
CA GLY A 145 -1.48 -14.21 -6.55
C GLY A 145 -1.63 -13.21 -5.40
N SER A 146 -2.32 -13.58 -4.33
CA SER A 146 -2.88 -12.65 -3.36
C SER A 146 -1.97 -12.22 -2.22
N ARG A 147 -0.78 -12.81 -2.05
CA ARG A 147 0.13 -12.51 -0.93
C ARG A 147 0.57 -11.05 -0.81
N ARG A 148 0.54 -10.31 -1.92
CA ARG A 148 1.02 -8.92 -1.99
C ARG A 148 -0.09 -7.90 -1.90
N PHE A 149 -1.33 -8.36 -1.79
CA PHE A 149 -2.50 -7.50 -1.66
C PHE A 149 -3.21 -7.74 -0.35
N LEU A 150 -3.47 -6.66 0.36
CA LEU A 150 -4.16 -6.64 1.65
C LEU A 150 -5.55 -6.00 1.44
N PRO A 151 -6.58 -6.79 1.07
CA PRO A 151 -7.88 -6.24 0.71
C PRO A 151 -8.76 -6.02 1.92
N PHE A 152 -9.44 -4.88 1.94
CA PHE A 152 -10.50 -4.55 2.86
C PHE A 152 -11.75 -4.14 2.09
N GLU A 153 -12.84 -4.86 2.30
CA GLU A 153 -14.14 -4.47 1.79
C GLU A 153 -14.66 -3.26 2.55
N VAL A 154 -15.05 -2.22 1.80
CA VAL A 154 -15.59 -0.97 2.33
C VAL A 154 -17.07 -0.92 2.06
N LEU A 155 -17.85 -0.90 3.12
CA LEU A 155 -19.31 -0.70 3.07
C LEU A 155 -19.65 0.78 3.07
N SER A 156 -18.99 1.55 3.93
CA SER A 156 -19.14 3.01 4.02
C SER A 156 -17.89 3.63 4.64
N ILE A 157 -17.61 4.88 4.30
CA ILE A 157 -16.56 5.70 4.91
C ILE A 157 -17.21 7.00 5.38
N ASP A 158 -17.04 7.32 6.65
CA ASP A 158 -17.31 8.65 7.18
C ASP A 158 -16.12 9.56 6.83
N ILE A 159 -16.17 10.11 5.61
CA ILE A 159 -15.05 10.91 5.09
C ILE A 159 -14.88 12.21 5.86
N ASP A 160 -15.95 12.82 6.33
CA ASP A 160 -15.89 14.07 7.09
C ASP A 160 -15.15 13.88 8.40
N ARG A 161 -15.30 12.73 9.03
CA ARG A 161 -14.56 12.36 10.23
C ARG A 161 -13.13 11.93 9.92
N ALA A 162 -12.94 11.18 8.84
CA ALA A 162 -11.63 10.63 8.46
C ALA A 162 -10.60 11.73 8.15
N ILE A 163 -10.99 12.83 7.50
CA ILE A 163 -10.08 13.94 7.15
C ILE A 163 -9.54 14.71 8.36
N TRP A 164 -10.17 14.58 9.54
CA TRP A 164 -9.72 15.21 10.78
C TRP A 164 -8.74 14.36 11.58
N VAL A 165 -8.48 13.13 11.16
CA VAL A 165 -7.48 12.29 11.81
C VAL A 165 -6.10 12.91 11.62
N ASN A 166 -5.38 13.12 12.73
CA ASN A 166 -4.02 13.65 12.69
C ASN A 166 -3.04 12.52 12.33
N MET A 167 -2.68 12.45 11.06
CA MET A 167 -1.79 11.38 10.55
C MET A 167 -0.36 11.52 11.07
N ASP A 168 0.10 12.71 11.42
CA ASP A 168 1.42 12.90 12.04
C ASP A 168 1.49 12.14 13.38
N ARG A 169 0.44 12.18 14.17
CA ARG A 169 0.34 11.40 15.42
C ARG A 169 0.23 9.91 15.17
N VAL A 170 -0.51 9.49 14.16
CA VAL A 170 -0.61 8.07 13.77
C VAL A 170 0.76 7.51 13.43
N TYR A 171 1.54 8.22 12.61
CA TYR A 171 2.88 7.76 12.24
C TYR A 171 3.91 7.93 13.36
N ALA A 172 3.74 8.88 14.26
CA ALA A 172 4.56 8.95 15.47
C ALA A 172 4.37 7.73 16.36
N GLU A 173 3.11 7.26 16.53
CA GLU A 173 2.79 6.03 17.24
C GLU A 173 3.33 4.80 16.51
N ALA A 174 3.17 4.74 15.18
CA ALA A 174 3.73 3.66 14.36
C ALA A 174 5.26 3.58 14.50
N ARG A 175 5.94 4.70 14.53
CA ARG A 175 7.40 4.76 14.77
C ARG A 175 7.77 4.23 16.16
N THR A 176 6.99 4.55 17.19
CA THR A 176 7.19 4.01 18.54
C THR A 176 7.01 2.50 18.55
N LEU A 177 5.98 1.97 17.92
CA LEU A 177 5.76 0.54 17.78
C LEU A 177 6.95 -0.13 17.06
N LEU A 178 7.42 0.45 15.98
CA LEU A 178 8.58 -0.05 15.24
C LEU A 178 9.82 -0.11 16.13
N SER A 179 10.11 0.94 16.89
CA SER A 179 11.26 1.02 17.81
C SER A 179 11.17 -0.01 18.94
N ASN A 180 9.95 -0.41 19.34
CA ASN A 180 9.70 -1.39 20.37
C ASN A 180 9.65 -2.84 19.85
N GLY A 181 10.02 -3.08 18.59
CA GLY A 181 10.09 -4.41 18.00
C GLY A 181 8.74 -4.98 17.55
N PHE A 182 7.74 -4.13 17.30
CA PHE A 182 6.46 -4.59 16.75
C PHE A 182 6.66 -5.31 15.42
N ARG A 183 6.05 -6.52 15.27
CA ARG A 183 6.11 -7.29 14.04
C ARG A 183 5.14 -6.72 13.01
N TYR A 184 5.65 -5.99 12.03
CA TYR A 184 4.86 -5.34 10.97
C TYR A 184 4.74 -6.16 9.68
N TRP A 185 5.50 -7.22 9.52
CA TRP A 185 5.37 -8.12 8.37
C TRP A 185 4.26 -9.14 8.57
N PHE A 186 3.76 -9.67 7.45
CA PHE A 186 2.70 -10.66 7.42
C PHE A 186 3.27 -12.05 7.17
N ASP A 187 2.81 -13.05 7.88
CA ASP A 187 3.07 -14.44 7.55
C ASP A 187 1.98 -15.01 6.62
N ASP A 188 2.25 -16.18 6.05
CA ASP A 188 1.33 -16.82 5.11
C ASP A 188 -0.03 -17.14 5.74
N ALA A 189 -0.07 -17.49 7.02
CA ALA A 189 -1.30 -17.81 7.74
C ALA A 189 -2.19 -16.57 7.92
N GLU A 190 -1.59 -15.42 8.23
CA GLU A 190 -2.31 -14.14 8.36
C GLU A 190 -2.91 -13.69 7.02
N ILE A 191 -2.19 -13.88 5.93
CA ILE A 191 -2.66 -13.56 4.59
C ILE A 191 -3.82 -14.48 4.19
N GLU A 192 -3.72 -15.78 4.46
CA GLU A 192 -4.81 -16.72 4.21
C GLU A 192 -6.05 -16.40 5.06
N GLU A 193 -5.86 -16.01 6.33
CA GLU A 193 -6.97 -15.63 7.21
C GLU A 193 -7.74 -14.42 6.65
N LEU A 194 -7.02 -13.44 6.13
CA LEU A 194 -7.64 -12.27 5.52
C LEU A 194 -8.47 -12.64 4.28
N HIS A 195 -7.96 -13.53 3.43
CA HIS A 195 -8.65 -13.97 2.23
C HIS A 195 -9.88 -14.84 2.50
N ARG A 196 -9.90 -15.59 3.61
CA ARG A 196 -11.08 -16.37 4.04
C ARG A 196 -12.17 -15.51 4.68
N GLY A 197 -11.83 -14.33 5.15
CA GLY A 197 -12.74 -13.42 5.87
C GLY A 197 -13.49 -12.42 4.97
N ASN A 198 -13.21 -12.42 3.68
CA ASN A 198 -13.85 -11.55 2.67
C ASN A 198 -14.92 -12.30 1.86
#